data_67a742a1014666dd26cd9b4ce126b162
#
_entry.id   67a742a1014666dd26cd9b4ce126b162
#
_cell.length_a   1.000
_cell.length_b   1.000
_cell.length_c   1.000
_cell.angle_alpha   90.00
_cell.angle_beta   90.00
_cell.angle_gamma   90.00
#
_symmetry.space_group_name_H-M   'P 1'
#
loop_
_entity.id
_entity.type
_entity.pdbx_description
1 polymer ?
#
loop_
_entity_poly.entity_id
_entity_poly.type
_entity_poly.pdbx_seq_one_letter_code
_entity_poly.pdbx_strand_id
1 'polypeptide(L)'
;LHLAGDLENAKTLIATGATGIAYETVTSDDGSMPLLAPMSAIAGQISVVVGSYHLLKHNSGKGVLIGSFGDISPRVVTVIGGGVAGTEAITKAIANDAFVKVIDLSQDKLNELEIKFGNKKVEYILSSPENIQDAISVSDLVIGAVYVIGKEAPKIITLDMLKSMKPGTVM
;
A
#
# COMPACT_ATOMS: atom_id res chain seq x y z
N LEU A 1 -0.54 5.01 19.73
CA LEU A 1 0.34 4.32 20.70
C LEU A 1 1.14 3.16 20.07
N HIS A 2 0.59 2.53 19.06
CA HIS A 2 1.23 1.45 18.26
C HIS A 2 1.83 0.30 19.10
N LEU A 3 1.16 -0.07 20.18
CA LEU A 3 1.70 -1.00 21.19
C LEU A 3 1.81 -2.45 20.69
N ALA A 4 1.06 -2.83 19.67
CA ALA A 4 1.10 -4.19 19.12
C ALA A 4 2.48 -4.58 18.54
N GLY A 5 3.26 -3.60 18.08
CA GLY A 5 4.61 -3.77 17.55
C GLY A 5 5.73 -3.43 18.53
N ASP A 6 5.40 -2.98 19.76
CA ASP A 6 6.39 -2.50 20.74
C ASP A 6 6.06 -2.97 22.16
N LEU A 7 6.52 -4.18 22.48
CA LEU A 7 6.28 -4.82 23.78
C LEU A 7 6.90 -4.04 24.94
N GLU A 8 8.04 -3.39 24.76
CA GLU A 8 8.71 -2.64 25.82
C GLU A 8 7.97 -1.36 26.16
N ASN A 9 7.47 -0.63 25.16
CA ASN A 9 6.58 0.52 25.38
C ASN A 9 5.25 0.09 26.02
N ALA A 10 4.71 -1.06 25.65
CA ALA A 10 3.50 -1.60 26.28
C ALA A 10 3.72 -1.88 27.79
N LYS A 11 4.84 -2.53 28.15
CA LYS A 11 5.20 -2.79 29.55
C LYS A 11 5.41 -1.49 30.33
N THR A 12 6.11 -0.53 29.71
CA THR A 12 6.36 0.78 30.32
C THR A 12 5.06 1.50 30.62
N LEU A 13 4.14 1.55 29.66
CA LEU A 13 2.83 2.18 29.85
C LEU A 13 2.03 1.51 30.97
N ILE A 14 2.00 0.16 31.02
CA ILE A 14 1.33 -0.59 32.08
C ILE A 14 1.92 -0.23 33.45
N ALA A 15 3.25 -0.14 33.56
CA ALA A 15 3.94 0.16 34.81
C ALA A 15 3.62 1.58 35.33
N THR A 16 3.20 2.51 34.50
CA THR A 16 2.82 3.87 34.94
C THR A 16 1.43 3.90 35.58
N GLY A 17 0.58 2.90 35.42
CA GLY A 17 -0.82 2.90 35.83
C GLY A 17 -1.71 3.90 35.06
N ALA A 18 -1.21 4.52 34.01
CA ALA A 18 -1.96 5.47 33.20
C ALA A 18 -3.01 4.76 32.31
N THR A 19 -4.13 5.42 32.06
CA THR A 19 -5.10 4.97 31.06
C THR A 19 -4.65 5.42 29.67
N GLY A 20 -4.33 4.46 28.79
CA GLY A 20 -3.95 4.73 27.41
C GLY A 20 -5.13 4.55 26.46
N ILE A 21 -5.39 5.56 25.61
CA ILE A 21 -6.38 5.48 24.54
C ILE A 21 -5.65 5.66 23.21
N ALA A 22 -5.63 4.59 22.37
CA ALA A 22 -5.09 4.64 21.03
C ALA A 22 -6.18 5.09 20.06
N TYR A 23 -6.17 6.34 19.62
CA TYR A 23 -7.21 6.89 18.76
C TYR A 23 -7.28 6.18 17.39
N GLU A 24 -6.18 5.63 16.93
CA GLU A 24 -6.10 4.85 15.69
C GLU A 24 -6.87 3.51 15.74
N THR A 25 -7.30 3.09 16.93
CA THR A 25 -8.12 1.88 17.11
C THR A 25 -9.57 2.19 17.51
N VAL A 26 -9.94 3.47 17.56
CA VAL A 26 -11.33 3.87 17.80
C VAL A 26 -12.17 3.51 16.59
N THR A 27 -13.22 2.71 16.83
CA THR A 27 -14.14 2.24 15.80
C THR A 27 -15.54 2.83 16.01
N SER A 28 -16.23 3.10 14.89
CA SER A 28 -17.66 3.40 14.88
C SER A 28 -18.49 2.10 14.90
N ASP A 29 -19.80 2.20 15.06
CA ASP A 29 -20.72 1.05 15.13
C ASP A 29 -20.70 0.19 13.85
N ASP A 30 -20.38 0.78 12.71
CA ASP A 30 -20.20 0.11 11.42
C ASP A 30 -18.83 -0.56 11.24
N GLY A 31 -17.94 -0.50 12.26
CA GLY A 31 -16.59 -1.03 12.22
C GLY A 31 -15.57 -0.13 11.52
N SER A 32 -15.96 1.04 11.02
CA SER A 32 -15.03 2.01 10.44
C SER A 32 -14.13 2.64 11.50
N MET A 33 -12.97 3.16 11.09
CA MET A 33 -11.99 3.81 11.96
C MET A 33 -11.86 5.30 11.58
N PRO A 34 -12.79 6.16 12.03
CA PRO A 34 -12.89 7.54 11.56
C PRO A 34 -11.67 8.40 11.89
N LEU A 35 -10.95 8.08 12.97
CA LEU A 35 -9.76 8.84 13.37
C LEU A 35 -8.48 8.34 12.67
N LEU A 36 -8.44 7.09 12.21
CA LEU A 36 -7.35 6.54 11.42
C LEU A 36 -7.48 6.88 9.93
N ALA A 37 -8.69 6.92 9.41
CA ALA A 37 -8.94 7.07 7.97
C ALA A 37 -8.23 8.28 7.32
N PRO A 38 -8.23 9.51 7.90
CA PRO A 38 -7.52 10.64 7.32
C PRO A 38 -6.01 10.42 7.23
N MET A 39 -5.40 9.77 8.24
CA MET A 39 -3.97 9.48 8.25
C MET A 39 -3.62 8.43 7.18
N SER A 40 -4.44 7.40 7.08
CA SER A 40 -4.30 6.38 6.05
C SER A 40 -4.44 6.96 4.64
N ALA A 41 -5.35 7.91 4.44
CA ALA A 41 -5.52 8.59 3.17
C ALA A 41 -4.25 9.39 2.77
N ILE A 42 -3.71 10.17 3.70
CA ILE A 42 -2.47 10.91 3.48
C ILE A 42 -1.29 9.96 3.21
N ALA A 43 -1.15 8.90 4.01
CA ALA A 43 -0.08 7.92 3.85
C ALA A 43 -0.14 7.25 2.47
N GLY A 44 -1.33 6.89 1.99
CA GLY A 44 -1.53 6.32 0.65
C GLY A 44 -1.05 7.26 -0.46
N GLN A 45 -1.37 8.54 -0.40
CA GLN A 45 -0.88 9.51 -1.39
C GLN A 45 0.63 9.74 -1.30
N ILE A 46 1.17 9.86 -0.08
CA ILE A 46 2.60 10.06 0.17
C ILE A 46 3.41 8.86 -0.35
N SER A 47 2.91 7.63 -0.21
CA SER A 47 3.61 6.42 -0.65
C SER A 47 3.98 6.48 -2.14
N VAL A 48 3.08 6.99 -2.99
CA VAL A 48 3.34 7.17 -4.43
C VAL A 48 4.36 8.28 -4.68
N VAL A 49 4.28 9.38 -3.95
CA VAL A 49 5.23 10.51 -4.09
C VAL A 49 6.64 10.08 -3.71
N VAL A 50 6.78 9.46 -2.53
CA VAL A 50 8.08 8.97 -2.02
C VAL A 50 8.61 7.84 -2.90
N GLY A 51 7.78 6.89 -3.30
CA GLY A 51 8.16 5.83 -4.22
C GLY A 51 8.66 6.37 -5.56
N SER A 52 7.96 7.35 -6.13
CA SER A 52 8.38 8.01 -7.38
C SER A 52 9.72 8.74 -7.21
N TYR A 53 9.94 9.39 -6.06
CA TYR A 53 11.20 10.06 -5.74
C TYR A 53 12.37 9.06 -5.71
N HIS A 54 12.18 7.88 -5.10
CA HIS A 54 13.22 6.85 -5.04
C HIS A 54 13.46 6.11 -6.38
N LEU A 55 12.54 6.19 -7.34
CA LEU A 55 12.76 5.70 -8.70
C LEU A 55 13.74 6.56 -9.50
N LEU A 56 13.99 7.80 -9.08
CA LEU A 56 14.87 8.73 -9.79
C LEU A 56 16.34 8.32 -9.66
N LYS A 57 17.13 8.60 -10.72
CA LYS A 57 18.53 8.17 -10.83
C LYS A 57 19.42 8.70 -9.70
N HIS A 58 19.22 9.95 -9.26
CA HIS A 58 20.02 10.56 -8.19
C HIS A 58 19.77 9.92 -6.80
N ASN A 59 18.70 9.15 -6.66
CA ASN A 59 18.40 8.36 -5.46
C ASN A 59 18.75 6.87 -5.63
N SER A 60 19.63 6.54 -6.54
CA SER A 60 20.01 5.16 -6.88
C SER A 60 18.88 4.32 -7.50
N GLY A 61 17.78 4.94 -7.89
CA GLY A 61 16.68 4.29 -8.59
C GLY A 61 16.97 4.00 -10.07
N LYS A 62 16.02 3.41 -10.77
CA LYS A 62 16.09 3.07 -12.20
C LYS A 62 16.28 4.29 -13.11
N GLY A 63 15.95 5.50 -12.66
CA GLY A 63 15.93 6.71 -13.48
C GLY A 63 14.69 6.78 -14.36
N VAL A 64 13.52 6.45 -13.82
CA VAL A 64 12.24 6.44 -14.54
C VAL A 64 11.18 7.27 -13.83
N LEU A 65 10.25 7.83 -14.60
CA LEU A 65 9.00 8.40 -14.12
C LEU A 65 7.93 7.32 -14.10
N ILE A 66 6.94 7.41 -13.21
CA ILE A 66 5.87 6.40 -13.15
C ILE A 66 4.83 6.57 -14.26
N GLY A 67 4.65 7.78 -14.78
CA GLY A 67 3.72 8.08 -15.86
C GLY A 67 4.31 7.85 -17.25
N SER A 68 3.45 7.95 -18.27
CA SER A 68 3.88 7.94 -19.68
C SER A 68 4.52 9.26 -20.09
N PHE A 69 5.37 9.21 -21.11
CA PHE A 69 5.94 10.41 -21.72
C PHE A 69 6.31 10.13 -23.19
N GLY A 70 5.73 10.85 -24.13
CA GLY A 70 5.91 10.58 -25.56
C GLY A 70 5.53 9.12 -25.89
N ASP A 71 6.46 8.38 -26.48
CA ASP A 71 6.28 6.95 -26.80
C ASP A 71 6.62 6.00 -25.65
N ILE A 72 6.96 6.55 -24.47
CA ILE A 72 7.31 5.74 -23.30
C ILE A 72 6.02 5.37 -22.55
N SER A 73 5.75 4.08 -22.45
CA SER A 73 4.60 3.55 -21.72
C SER A 73 4.69 3.84 -20.20
N PRO A 74 3.54 3.97 -19.52
CA PRO A 74 3.50 4.14 -18.07
C PRO A 74 4.15 2.96 -17.35
N ARG A 75 4.68 3.22 -16.16
CA ARG A 75 5.26 2.19 -15.29
C ARG A 75 4.17 1.49 -14.50
N VAL A 76 4.49 0.31 -14.03
CA VAL A 76 3.59 -0.52 -13.23
C VAL A 76 3.77 -0.19 -11.76
N VAL A 77 2.68 0.24 -11.13
CA VAL A 77 2.57 0.44 -9.68
C VAL A 77 1.66 -0.64 -9.12
N THR A 78 2.17 -1.53 -8.28
CA THR A 78 1.35 -2.53 -7.60
C THR A 78 1.00 -2.06 -6.20
N VAL A 79 -0.30 -2.05 -5.88
CA VAL A 79 -0.84 -1.71 -4.56
C VAL A 79 -1.44 -2.98 -3.94
N ILE A 80 -0.91 -3.40 -2.79
CA ILE A 80 -1.38 -4.57 -2.05
C ILE A 80 -2.23 -4.09 -0.88
N GLY A 81 -3.52 -4.34 -0.95
CA GLY A 81 -4.55 -3.85 -0.03
C GLY A 81 -5.36 -2.69 -0.61
N GLY A 82 -6.66 -2.86 -0.75
CA GLY A 82 -7.63 -1.88 -1.29
C GLY A 82 -8.34 -1.04 -0.23
N GLY A 83 -7.86 -1.01 1.02
CA GLY A 83 -8.40 -0.17 2.09
C GLY A 83 -8.23 1.33 1.82
N VAL A 84 -8.38 2.17 2.84
CA VAL A 84 -8.30 3.63 2.69
C VAL A 84 -6.96 4.06 2.10
N ALA A 85 -5.84 3.60 2.67
CA ALA A 85 -4.50 3.94 2.17
C ALA A 85 -4.28 3.43 0.74
N GLY A 86 -4.66 2.18 0.44
CA GLY A 86 -4.53 1.61 -0.90
C GLY A 86 -5.37 2.35 -1.93
N THR A 87 -6.61 2.70 -1.60
CA THR A 87 -7.50 3.49 -2.48
C THR A 87 -6.87 4.84 -2.83
N GLU A 88 -6.26 5.52 -1.87
CA GLU A 88 -5.60 6.80 -2.10
C GLU A 88 -4.26 6.66 -2.85
N ALA A 89 -3.53 5.56 -2.63
CA ALA A 89 -2.36 5.24 -3.44
C ALA A 89 -2.75 4.98 -4.92
N ILE A 90 -3.82 4.22 -5.18
CA ILE A 90 -4.38 4.01 -6.53
C ILE A 90 -4.76 5.35 -7.16
N THR A 91 -5.53 6.18 -6.45
CA THR A 91 -5.94 7.52 -6.89
C THR A 91 -4.73 8.34 -7.34
N LYS A 92 -3.69 8.38 -6.50
CA LYS A 92 -2.47 9.16 -6.78
C LYS A 92 -1.66 8.58 -7.92
N ALA A 93 -1.53 7.26 -8.02
CA ALA A 93 -0.81 6.60 -9.11
C ALA A 93 -1.48 6.84 -10.47
N ILE A 94 -2.81 6.73 -10.55
CA ILE A 94 -3.58 7.03 -11.76
C ILE A 94 -3.44 8.51 -12.15
N ALA A 95 -3.50 9.43 -11.19
CA ALA A 95 -3.32 10.86 -11.43
C ALA A 95 -1.92 11.21 -11.97
N ASN A 96 -0.92 10.38 -11.68
CA ASN A 96 0.42 10.47 -12.26
C ASN A 96 0.60 9.62 -13.52
N ASP A 97 -0.49 9.18 -14.13
CA ASP A 97 -0.51 8.42 -15.38
C ASP A 97 0.16 7.03 -15.31
N ALA A 98 0.24 6.41 -14.14
CA ALA A 98 0.76 5.05 -13.97
C ALA A 98 -0.26 3.99 -14.42
N PHE A 99 0.24 2.78 -14.75
CA PHE A 99 -0.59 1.58 -14.81
C PHE A 99 -0.60 0.92 -13.43
N VAL A 100 -1.78 0.64 -12.88
CA VAL A 100 -1.92 0.15 -11.51
C VAL A 100 -2.37 -1.31 -11.51
N LYS A 101 -1.71 -2.14 -10.70
CA LYS A 101 -2.22 -3.46 -10.30
C LYS A 101 -2.65 -3.36 -8.84
N VAL A 102 -3.92 -3.63 -8.55
CA VAL A 102 -4.42 -3.68 -7.18
C VAL A 102 -4.70 -5.10 -6.77
N ILE A 103 -4.21 -5.50 -5.60
CA ILE A 103 -4.37 -6.83 -5.04
C ILE A 103 -5.12 -6.72 -3.72
N ASP A 104 -6.20 -7.46 -3.56
CA ASP A 104 -6.94 -7.54 -2.29
C ASP A 104 -7.46 -8.96 -2.05
N LEU A 105 -7.68 -9.32 -0.78
CA LEU A 105 -8.27 -10.60 -0.37
C LEU A 105 -9.78 -10.66 -0.66
N SER A 106 -10.45 -9.50 -0.73
CA SER A 106 -11.89 -9.39 -0.90
C SER A 106 -12.24 -9.10 -2.36
N GLN A 107 -12.95 -10.02 -3.00
CA GLN A 107 -13.51 -9.79 -4.33
C GLN A 107 -14.49 -8.62 -4.35
N ASP A 108 -15.29 -8.45 -3.29
CA ASP A 108 -16.23 -7.34 -3.17
C ASP A 108 -15.48 -6.00 -3.15
N LYS A 109 -14.36 -5.93 -2.44
CA LYS A 109 -13.51 -4.73 -2.44
C LYS A 109 -12.93 -4.45 -3.81
N LEU A 110 -12.49 -5.46 -4.54
CA LEU A 110 -12.00 -5.29 -5.91
C LEU A 110 -13.10 -4.79 -6.84
N ASN A 111 -14.33 -5.30 -6.70
CA ASN A 111 -15.49 -4.85 -7.48
C ASN A 111 -15.84 -3.37 -7.17
N GLU A 112 -15.80 -2.96 -5.89
CA GLU A 112 -15.98 -1.55 -5.50
C GLU A 112 -14.94 -0.63 -6.15
N LEU A 113 -13.67 -1.06 -6.14
CA LEU A 113 -12.58 -0.30 -6.74
C LEU A 113 -12.69 -0.23 -8.27
N GLU A 114 -13.16 -1.31 -8.92
CA GLU A 114 -13.40 -1.33 -10.36
C GLU A 114 -14.53 -0.35 -10.75
N ILE A 115 -15.61 -0.29 -9.97
CA ILE A 115 -16.66 0.70 -10.16
C ILE A 115 -16.11 2.13 -10.02
N LYS A 116 -15.22 2.35 -9.05
CA LYS A 116 -14.64 3.67 -8.78
C LYS A 116 -13.65 4.13 -9.85
N PHE A 117 -12.76 3.27 -10.32
CA PHE A 117 -11.61 3.65 -11.16
C PHE A 117 -11.71 3.17 -12.62
N GLY A 118 -12.59 2.22 -12.91
CA GLY A 118 -12.65 1.58 -14.21
C GLY A 118 -11.44 0.71 -14.52
N ASN A 119 -11.35 0.19 -15.74
CA ASN A 119 -10.34 -0.81 -16.11
C ASN A 119 -9.30 -0.35 -17.15
N LYS A 120 -9.30 0.94 -17.53
CA LYS A 120 -8.35 1.42 -18.54
C LYS A 120 -6.89 1.43 -18.09
N LYS A 121 -6.65 1.71 -16.80
CA LYS A 121 -5.31 1.83 -16.20
C LYS A 121 -5.17 1.02 -14.92
N VAL A 122 -6.18 0.24 -14.55
CA VAL A 122 -6.18 -0.57 -13.33
C VAL A 122 -6.53 -2.01 -13.65
N GLU A 123 -5.74 -2.92 -13.13
CA GLU A 123 -5.99 -4.36 -13.12
C GLU A 123 -6.30 -4.79 -11.69
N TYR A 124 -7.38 -5.54 -11.51
CA TYR A 124 -7.89 -5.99 -10.22
C TYR A 124 -7.59 -7.46 -10.03
N ILE A 125 -6.88 -7.81 -8.96
CA ILE A 125 -6.29 -9.13 -8.78
C ILE A 125 -6.67 -9.66 -7.40
N LEU A 126 -7.32 -10.83 -7.37
CA LEU A 126 -7.57 -11.52 -6.10
C LEU A 126 -6.25 -12.02 -5.50
N SER A 127 -6.06 -11.78 -4.21
CA SER A 127 -4.82 -12.09 -3.53
C SER A 127 -4.55 -13.59 -3.45
N SER A 128 -3.42 -14.02 -3.98
CA SER A 128 -2.79 -15.31 -3.73
C SER A 128 -1.27 -15.14 -3.75
N PRO A 129 -0.49 -16.06 -3.17
CA PRO A 129 0.97 -15.98 -3.25
C PRO A 129 1.49 -15.86 -4.69
N GLU A 130 0.90 -16.62 -5.63
CA GLU A 130 1.26 -16.62 -7.04
C GLU A 130 0.95 -15.27 -7.68
N ASN A 131 -0.26 -14.77 -7.48
CA ASN A 131 -0.70 -13.49 -8.04
C ASN A 131 0.12 -12.32 -7.51
N ILE A 132 0.50 -12.36 -6.24
CA ILE A 132 1.39 -11.35 -5.65
C ILE A 132 2.76 -11.41 -6.30
N GLN A 133 3.35 -12.60 -6.41
CA GLN A 133 4.65 -12.79 -7.04
C GLN A 133 4.67 -12.32 -8.49
N ASP A 134 3.66 -12.68 -9.27
CA ASP A 134 3.52 -12.27 -10.67
C ASP A 134 3.42 -10.74 -10.79
N ALA A 135 2.58 -10.11 -9.96
CA ALA A 135 2.41 -8.67 -9.98
C ALA A 135 3.70 -7.91 -9.62
N ILE A 136 4.38 -8.31 -8.53
CA ILE A 136 5.61 -7.62 -8.10
C ILE A 136 6.78 -7.84 -9.07
N SER A 137 6.82 -8.97 -9.79
CA SER A 137 7.88 -9.27 -10.75
C SER A 137 7.93 -8.29 -11.93
N VAL A 138 6.78 -7.71 -12.29
CA VAL A 138 6.65 -6.75 -13.38
C VAL A 138 6.60 -5.30 -12.91
N SER A 139 6.54 -5.06 -11.61
CA SER A 139 6.37 -3.73 -11.02
C SER A 139 7.64 -2.89 -11.07
N ASP A 140 7.46 -1.57 -11.11
CA ASP A 140 8.50 -0.57 -10.87
C ASP A 140 8.37 0.03 -9.47
N LEU A 141 7.14 0.12 -8.93
CA LEU A 141 6.84 0.53 -7.57
C LEU A 141 5.84 -0.47 -6.95
N VAL A 142 6.11 -0.91 -5.72
CA VAL A 142 5.20 -1.75 -4.92
C VAL A 142 4.84 -1.01 -3.65
N ILE A 143 3.56 -0.93 -3.34
CA ILE A 143 3.03 -0.26 -2.15
C ILE A 143 2.25 -1.26 -1.32
N GLY A 144 2.72 -1.55 -0.10
CA GLY A 144 2.00 -2.35 0.88
C GLY A 144 1.04 -1.48 1.68
N ALA A 145 -0.26 -1.72 1.55
CA ALA A 145 -1.32 -0.98 2.21
C ALA A 145 -2.25 -1.89 3.04
N VAL A 146 -1.71 -2.98 3.57
CA VAL A 146 -2.47 -3.91 4.41
C VAL A 146 -2.33 -3.53 5.87
N TYR A 147 -3.47 -3.39 6.53
CA TYR A 147 -3.56 -3.09 7.96
C TYR A 147 -4.47 -4.11 8.66
N VAL A 148 -4.04 -4.59 9.83
CA VAL A 148 -4.85 -5.45 10.69
C VAL A 148 -4.96 -4.78 12.06
N ILE A 149 -6.20 -4.48 12.48
CA ILE A 149 -6.48 -3.76 13.72
C ILE A 149 -5.87 -4.48 14.92
N GLY A 150 -5.03 -3.77 15.69
CA GLY A 150 -4.44 -4.30 16.93
C GLY A 150 -3.50 -5.49 16.77
N LYS A 151 -3.05 -5.77 15.55
CA LYS A 151 -2.10 -6.85 15.25
C LYS A 151 -0.93 -6.34 14.41
N GLU A 152 0.15 -7.11 14.42
CA GLU A 152 1.26 -6.90 13.48
C GLU A 152 0.78 -7.20 12.05
N ALA A 153 1.23 -6.38 11.09
CA ALA A 153 0.91 -6.60 9.68
C ALA A 153 1.48 -7.95 9.19
N PRO A 154 0.72 -8.74 8.43
CA PRO A 154 1.21 -10.01 7.91
C PRO A 154 2.36 -9.78 6.92
N LYS A 155 3.33 -10.69 6.92
CA LYS A 155 4.43 -10.70 5.94
C LYS A 155 3.94 -11.28 4.62
N ILE A 156 3.34 -10.44 3.78
CA ILE A 156 2.72 -10.85 2.51
C ILE A 156 3.77 -11.12 1.44
N ILE A 157 4.83 -10.32 1.40
CA ILE A 157 5.95 -10.49 0.46
C ILE A 157 7.08 -11.20 1.20
N THR A 158 7.49 -12.34 0.64
CA THR A 158 8.58 -13.16 1.19
C THR A 158 9.92 -12.78 0.56
N LEU A 159 11.04 -13.15 1.22
CA LEU A 159 12.39 -12.95 0.66
C LEU A 159 12.57 -13.65 -0.70
N ASP A 160 11.92 -14.78 -0.92
CA ASP A 160 12.00 -15.48 -2.20
C ASP A 160 11.24 -14.74 -3.31
N MET A 161 10.10 -14.15 -2.99
CA MET A 161 9.37 -13.28 -3.93
C MET A 161 10.19 -12.06 -4.34
N LEU A 162 11.00 -11.47 -3.44
CA LEU A 162 11.88 -10.34 -3.77
C LEU A 162 12.89 -10.67 -4.87
N LYS A 163 13.32 -11.93 -4.96
CA LYS A 163 14.27 -12.38 -6.00
C LYS A 163 13.67 -12.33 -7.41
N SER A 164 12.35 -12.35 -7.54
CA SER A 164 11.64 -12.21 -8.83
C SER A 164 11.49 -10.78 -9.30
N MET A 165 11.70 -9.79 -8.42
CA MET A 165 11.53 -8.39 -8.75
C MET A 165 12.63 -7.86 -9.66
N LYS A 166 12.29 -6.88 -10.49
CA LYS A 166 13.28 -6.22 -11.37
C LYS A 166 14.29 -5.43 -10.53
N PRO A 167 15.57 -5.42 -10.90
CA PRO A 167 16.56 -4.56 -10.25
C PRO A 167 16.12 -3.09 -10.26
N GLY A 168 16.23 -2.41 -9.11
CA GLY A 168 15.84 -1.02 -8.94
C GLY A 168 14.34 -0.77 -8.81
N THR A 169 13.51 -1.80 -8.63
CA THR A 169 12.13 -1.64 -8.16
C THR A 169 12.14 -1.07 -6.75
N VAL A 170 11.24 -0.13 -6.48
CA VAL A 170 11.04 0.49 -5.15
C VAL A 170 9.88 -0.20 -4.44
N MET A 171 10.03 -0.44 -3.13
CA MET A 171 8.98 -1.00 -2.28
C MET A 171 8.86 -0.19 -0.99
#